data_fe77072335474213875de7a27d23a840
#
_entry.id   fe77072335474213875de7a27d23a840
#
_cell.length_a   1.000
_cell.length_b   1.000
_cell.length_c   1.000
_cell.angle_alpha   90.00
_cell.angle_beta   90.00
_cell.angle_gamma   90.00
#
_symmetry.space_group_name_H-M   'P 1'
#
loop_
_entity.id
_entity.type
_entity.pdbx_description
1 polymer ?
#
loop_
_entity_poly.entity_id
_entity_poly.type
_entity_poly.pdbx_seq_one_letter_code
_entity_poly.pdbx_strand_id
1 'polypeptide(L)'
;MTLVRTARLSIVAAGFVAAAAASAHHSTALVYDREGALVEAEGVITEVAWVNPHVRFKMRGAGADGVERLWEIETNSVSIVSRFGLTGELVSV
;
A
#
# COMPACT_ATOMS: atom_id res chain seq x y z
N MET A 1 20.95 18.27 38.39
CA MET A 1 20.60 16.81 38.46
C MET A 1 19.25 16.49 37.82
N THR A 2 18.22 17.27 38.07
CA THR A 2 16.86 17.06 37.45
C THR A 2 16.83 17.29 35.93
N LEU A 3 17.57 18.23 35.38
CA LEU A 3 17.64 18.52 33.93
C LEU A 3 18.23 17.36 33.11
N VAL A 4 19.22 16.64 33.64
CA VAL A 4 19.85 15.51 32.96
C VAL A 4 18.89 14.30 32.87
N ARG A 5 18.06 14.08 33.88
CA ARG A 5 17.06 13.00 33.88
C ARG A 5 15.93 13.26 32.86
N THR A 6 15.48 14.51 32.76
CA THR A 6 14.43 14.90 31.80
C THR A 6 14.91 14.77 30.36
N ALA A 7 16.15 15.16 30.06
CA ALA A 7 16.74 15.01 28.74
C ALA A 7 16.84 13.53 28.28
N ARG A 8 17.22 12.63 29.20
CA ARG A 8 17.30 11.20 28.89
C ARG A 8 15.93 10.56 28.56
N LEU A 9 14.89 10.92 29.29
CA LEU A 9 13.52 10.46 29.02
C LEU A 9 13.02 10.97 27.65
N SER A 10 13.31 12.20 27.29
CA SER A 10 12.90 12.78 26.01
C SER A 10 13.57 12.08 24.82
N ILE A 11 14.83 11.69 24.93
CA ILE A 11 15.56 10.96 23.88
C ILE A 11 14.96 9.56 23.68
N VAL A 12 14.62 8.87 24.77
CA VAL A 12 14.00 7.54 24.68
C VAL A 12 12.61 7.61 24.04
N ALA A 13 11.78 8.58 24.40
CA ALA A 13 10.46 8.77 23.80
C ALA A 13 10.53 9.08 22.29
N ALA A 14 11.46 9.95 21.87
CA ALA A 14 11.71 10.25 20.46
C ALA A 14 12.18 9.01 19.67
N GLY A 15 13.01 8.15 20.27
CA GLY A 15 13.45 6.90 19.67
C GLY A 15 12.32 5.92 19.40
N PHE A 16 11.38 5.77 20.30
CA PHE A 16 10.20 4.90 20.12
C PHE A 16 9.28 5.39 19.00
N VAL A 17 9.04 6.67 18.88
CA VAL A 17 8.21 7.25 17.80
C VAL A 17 8.88 7.04 16.44
N ALA A 18 10.18 7.23 16.32
CA ALA A 18 10.91 7.00 15.07
C ALA A 18 10.90 5.52 14.66
N ALA A 19 11.02 4.59 15.60
CA ALA A 19 10.96 3.16 15.34
C ALA A 19 9.57 2.72 14.83
N ALA A 20 8.49 3.24 15.39
CA ALA A 20 7.13 2.97 14.93
C ALA A 20 6.88 3.47 13.49
N ALA A 21 7.39 4.66 13.14
CA ALA A 21 7.28 5.18 11.78
C ALA A 21 8.08 4.33 10.77
N ALA A 22 9.28 3.89 11.12
CA ALA A 22 10.09 3.01 10.27
C ALA A 22 9.41 1.65 10.01
N SER A 23 8.75 1.06 11.01
CA SER A 23 7.98 -0.18 10.86
C SER A 23 6.82 -0.03 9.87
N ALA A 24 6.10 1.09 9.88
CA ALA A 24 5.01 1.36 8.95
C ALA A 24 5.48 1.44 7.48
N HIS A 25 6.66 1.97 7.20
CA HIS A 25 7.23 2.06 5.85
C HIS A 25 7.60 0.70 5.24
N HIS A 26 7.85 -0.32 6.04
CA HIS A 26 8.24 -1.66 5.59
C HIS A 26 7.06 -2.64 5.47
N SER A 27 5.85 -2.25 5.83
CA SER A 27 4.69 -3.15 5.87
C SER A 27 4.35 -3.77 4.51
N THR A 28 4.44 -3.01 3.43
CA THR A 28 4.18 -3.50 2.07
C THR A 28 5.18 -4.57 1.64
N ALA A 29 6.46 -4.42 1.98
CA ALA A 29 7.49 -5.39 1.65
C ALA A 29 7.33 -6.74 2.38
N LEU A 30 6.62 -6.76 3.51
CA LEU A 30 6.31 -7.99 4.25
C LEU A 30 5.14 -8.78 3.64
N VAL A 31 4.27 -8.11 2.90
CA VAL A 31 3.04 -8.71 2.34
C VAL A 31 3.24 -9.13 0.88
N TYR A 32 4.01 -8.37 0.11
CA TYR A 32 4.20 -8.57 -1.33
C TYR A 32 5.63 -8.95 -1.67
N ASP A 33 5.80 -9.90 -2.58
CA ASP A 33 7.09 -10.21 -3.20
C ASP A 33 7.43 -9.11 -4.21
N ARG A 34 8.31 -8.21 -3.82
CA ARG A 34 8.76 -7.08 -4.64
C ARG A 34 9.88 -7.43 -5.61
N GLU A 35 10.53 -8.56 -5.43
CA GLU A 35 11.64 -9.05 -6.24
C GLU A 35 11.20 -10.17 -7.19
N GLY A 36 9.97 -10.65 -7.06
CA GLY A 36 9.40 -11.66 -7.93
C GLY A 36 9.17 -11.18 -9.36
N ALA A 37 8.91 -12.12 -10.26
CA ALA A 37 8.55 -11.82 -11.63
C ALA A 37 7.27 -10.99 -11.72
N LEU A 38 7.22 -10.06 -12.66
CA LEU A 38 5.99 -9.32 -12.97
C LEU A 38 4.93 -10.29 -13.48
N VAL A 39 3.72 -10.12 -12.97
CA VAL A 39 2.56 -10.90 -13.38
C VAL A 39 1.62 -9.99 -14.15
N GLU A 40 1.20 -10.42 -15.32
CA GLU A 40 0.17 -9.75 -16.10
C GLU A 40 -1.16 -10.51 -15.97
N ALA A 41 -2.23 -9.76 -15.78
CA ALA A 41 -3.58 -10.30 -15.75
C ALA A 41 -4.55 -9.33 -16.42
N GLU A 42 -5.55 -9.86 -17.07
CA GLU A 42 -6.59 -9.09 -17.76
C GLU A 42 -7.98 -9.55 -17.29
N GLY A 43 -8.86 -8.60 -17.09
CA GLY A 43 -10.20 -8.92 -16.60
C GLY A 43 -11.07 -7.70 -16.35
N VAL A 44 -12.12 -7.90 -15.60
CA VAL A 44 -13.13 -6.90 -15.27
C VAL A 44 -13.01 -6.50 -13.82
N ILE A 45 -12.97 -5.20 -13.55
CA ILE A 45 -13.01 -4.65 -12.20
C ILE A 45 -14.40 -4.89 -11.61
N THR A 46 -14.45 -5.53 -10.46
CA THR A 46 -15.70 -5.86 -9.76
C THR A 46 -15.92 -5.01 -8.51
N GLU A 47 -14.87 -4.44 -7.95
CA GLU A 47 -14.92 -3.60 -6.74
C GLU A 47 -13.78 -2.59 -6.76
N VAL A 48 -14.07 -1.37 -6.32
CA VAL A 48 -13.11 -0.28 -6.20
C VAL A 48 -13.17 0.29 -4.80
N ALA A 49 -12.03 0.33 -4.10
CA ALA A 49 -11.86 1.08 -2.86
C ALA A 49 -10.97 2.29 -3.14
N TRP A 50 -11.60 3.42 -3.43
CA TRP A 50 -10.93 4.70 -3.75
C TRP A 50 -10.62 5.45 -2.46
N VAL A 51 -9.62 4.96 -1.72
CA VAL A 51 -9.27 5.43 -0.37
C VAL A 51 -7.76 5.56 -0.18
N ASN A 52 -7.34 6.41 0.76
CA ASN A 52 -5.98 6.46 1.26
C ASN A 52 -5.80 5.44 2.41
N PRO A 53 -4.59 4.94 2.68
CA PRO A 53 -3.32 5.28 2.01
C PRO A 53 -3.10 4.58 0.66
N HIS A 54 -3.89 3.58 0.31
CA HIS A 54 -3.76 2.80 -0.91
C HIS A 54 -5.11 2.59 -1.58
N VAL A 55 -5.19 2.94 -2.86
CA VAL A 55 -6.32 2.59 -3.71
C VAL A 55 -6.25 1.09 -4.01
N ARG A 56 -7.37 0.40 -3.88
CA ARG A 56 -7.47 -1.05 -4.09
C ARG A 56 -8.59 -1.41 -5.05
N PHE A 57 -8.36 -2.48 -5.80
CA PHE A 57 -9.33 -3.03 -6.74
C PHE A 57 -9.51 -4.51 -6.52
N LYS A 58 -10.71 -5.01 -6.81
CA LYS A 58 -10.93 -6.43 -7.11
C LYS A 58 -11.23 -6.57 -8.59
N MET A 59 -10.62 -7.56 -9.21
CA MET A 59 -10.76 -7.85 -10.64
C MET A 59 -11.01 -9.34 -10.82
N ARG A 60 -11.98 -9.68 -11.64
CA ARG A 60 -12.16 -11.04 -12.11
C ARG A 60 -11.53 -11.20 -13.49
N GLY A 61 -10.60 -12.12 -13.62
CA GLY A 61 -9.89 -12.31 -14.88
C GLY A 61 -8.82 -13.37 -14.80
N ALA A 62 -8.08 -13.53 -15.88
CA ALA A 62 -7.05 -14.54 -16.02
C ALA A 62 -5.65 -13.93 -16.14
N GLY A 63 -4.67 -14.60 -15.53
CA GLY A 63 -3.26 -14.38 -15.78
C GLY A 63 -2.76 -15.17 -17.00
N ALA A 64 -1.45 -15.29 -17.13
CA ALA A 64 -0.81 -16.01 -18.25
C ALA A 64 -1.19 -17.50 -18.35
N ASP A 65 -1.61 -18.12 -17.26
CA ASP A 65 -2.08 -19.50 -17.21
C ASP A 65 -3.49 -19.70 -17.79
N GLY A 66 -4.22 -18.63 -18.11
CA GLY A 66 -5.58 -18.65 -18.62
C GLY A 66 -6.66 -19.03 -17.60
N VAL A 67 -6.27 -19.25 -16.34
CA VAL A 67 -7.23 -19.63 -15.29
C VAL A 67 -7.89 -18.38 -14.73
N GLU A 68 -9.22 -18.32 -14.78
CA GLU A 68 -9.99 -17.22 -14.19
C GLU A 68 -9.97 -17.29 -12.66
N ARG A 69 -9.69 -16.16 -12.04
CA ARG A 69 -9.69 -16.00 -10.58
C ARG A 69 -10.03 -14.56 -10.18
N LEU A 70 -10.27 -14.38 -8.89
CA LEU A 70 -10.41 -13.06 -8.29
C LEU A 70 -9.03 -12.54 -7.90
N TRP A 71 -8.67 -11.38 -8.43
CA TRP A 71 -7.43 -10.67 -8.13
C TRP A 71 -7.72 -9.54 -7.15
N GLU A 72 -6.90 -9.43 -6.14
CA GLU A 72 -6.85 -8.25 -5.27
C GLU A 72 -5.62 -7.42 -5.63
N ILE A 73 -5.85 -6.18 -6.02
CA ILE A 73 -4.82 -5.27 -6.52
C ILE A 73 -4.71 -4.10 -5.57
N GLU A 74 -3.54 -3.89 -5.01
CA GLU A 74 -3.22 -2.73 -4.21
C GLU A 74 -2.29 -1.79 -4.98
N THR A 75 -2.59 -0.49 -4.93
CA THR A 75 -1.83 0.54 -5.63
C THR A 75 -1.32 1.60 -4.64
N ASN A 76 -0.95 2.76 -5.16
CA ASN A 76 -0.53 3.91 -4.37
C ASN A 76 -1.73 4.70 -3.81
N SER A 77 -1.43 5.82 -3.14
CA SER A 77 -2.44 6.76 -2.63
C SER A 77 -3.27 7.37 -3.76
N VAL A 78 -4.44 7.89 -3.41
CA VAL A 78 -5.33 8.59 -4.33
C VAL A 78 -4.60 9.68 -5.12
N SER A 79 -3.76 10.48 -4.48
CA SER A 79 -3.03 11.57 -5.15
C SER A 79 -2.01 11.06 -6.15
N ILE A 80 -1.33 9.96 -5.87
CA ILE A 80 -0.31 9.39 -6.76
C ILE A 80 -0.98 8.75 -7.99
N VAL A 81 -1.98 7.91 -7.81
CA VAL A 81 -2.66 7.26 -8.94
C VAL A 81 -3.36 8.29 -9.83
N SER A 82 -3.88 9.37 -9.26
CA SER A 82 -4.51 10.47 -10.02
C SER A 82 -3.49 11.20 -10.90
N ARG A 83 -2.25 11.38 -10.46
CA ARG A 83 -1.18 11.96 -11.28
C ARG A 83 -0.85 11.13 -12.50
N PHE A 84 -1.03 9.83 -12.44
CA PHE A 84 -0.85 8.93 -13.58
C PHE A 84 -2.09 8.80 -14.47
N GLY A 85 -3.12 9.62 -14.23
CA GLY A 85 -4.33 9.67 -15.03
C GLY A 85 -5.42 8.68 -14.62
N LEU A 86 -5.21 7.92 -13.55
CA LEU A 86 -6.24 7.03 -13.02
C LEU A 86 -7.14 7.82 -12.08
N THR A 87 -8.40 7.98 -12.44
CA THR A 87 -9.40 8.70 -11.65
C THR A 87 -10.56 7.79 -11.27
N GLY A 88 -11.29 8.16 -10.21
CA GLY A 88 -12.46 7.39 -9.78
C GLY A 88 -13.54 7.23 -10.84
N GLU A 89 -13.62 8.16 -11.81
CA GLU A 89 -14.56 8.09 -12.94
C GLU A 89 -14.17 7.03 -13.98
N LEU A 90 -12.86 6.84 -14.17
CA LEU A 90 -12.34 5.85 -15.12
C LEU A 90 -12.41 4.40 -14.60
N VAL A 91 -12.50 4.23 -13.31
CA VAL A 91 -12.49 2.92 -12.63
C VAL A 91 -13.80 2.69 -11.89
N SER A 92 -14.91 3.09 -12.48
CA SER A 92 -16.25 2.80 -11.96
C SER A 92 -16.68 1.38 -12.31
N VAL A 93 -17.36 0.77 -11.38
CA VAL A 93 -18.00 -0.57 -11.57
C VAL A 93 -19.42 -0.40 -12.02
#